data_4f2bd05bd0a8f85e4c4778ff2849f0b1
#
_entry.id   4f2bd05bd0a8f85e4c4778ff2849f0b1
#
_cell.length_a   1.000
_cell.length_b   1.000
_cell.length_c   1.000
_cell.angle_alpha   90.00
_cell.angle_beta   90.00
_cell.angle_gamma   90.00
#
_symmetry.space_group_name_H-M   'P 1'
#
loop_
_entity.id
_entity.type
_entity.pdbx_description
1 polymer ?
#
loop_
_entity_poly.entity_id
_entity_poly.type
_entity_poly.pdbx_seq_one_letter_code
_entity_poly.pdbx_strand_id
1 'polypeptide(L)'
;EIYPVNSDEYRYLRACGADYVTVFQETYDPDKYETLHLMGHKRVWPYRFEAQERAMMGGMRGVGFSALLGLADFRKDALATGLHVYYLQRKYPHAEMSLSCPRLRPIINNDRINPRDVHERQLCQVLCAYRIFLPFAGITVSSRESAEFRNGIVKIAATKVSAGVS
;
A
#
# COMPACT_ATOMS: atom_id res chain seq x y z
N GLU A 1 -4.46 6.69 -8.28
CA GLU A 1 -4.33 6.94 -6.84
C GLU A 1 -5.14 8.18 -6.48
N ILE A 2 -5.92 8.11 -5.40
CA ILE A 2 -6.80 9.19 -4.93
C ILE A 2 -6.91 9.11 -3.39
N TYR A 3 -7.27 10.22 -2.73
CA TYR A 3 -7.66 10.19 -1.31
C TYR A 3 -8.94 9.34 -1.12
N PRO A 4 -9.19 8.80 0.10
CA PRO A 4 -10.37 7.98 0.35
C PRO A 4 -11.66 8.77 0.16
N VAL A 5 -12.60 8.18 -0.54
CA VAL A 5 -13.94 8.72 -0.79
C VAL A 5 -15.01 7.73 -0.31
N ASN A 6 -16.29 8.09 -0.38
CA ASN A 6 -17.38 7.20 -0.01
C ASN A 6 -17.74 6.20 -1.16
N SER A 7 -18.59 5.23 -0.87
CA SER A 7 -18.95 4.18 -1.83
C SER A 7 -19.68 4.70 -3.06
N ASP A 8 -20.49 5.76 -2.91
CA ASP A 8 -21.24 6.35 -4.03
C ASP A 8 -20.31 7.13 -4.96
N GLU A 9 -19.30 7.82 -4.40
CA GLU A 9 -18.26 8.48 -5.18
C GLU A 9 -17.41 7.45 -5.93
N TYR A 10 -17.05 6.32 -5.30
CA TYR A 10 -16.39 5.23 -6.01
C TYR A 10 -17.26 4.63 -7.12
N ARG A 11 -18.56 4.50 -6.91
CA ARG A 11 -19.50 4.05 -7.95
C ARG A 11 -19.57 5.03 -9.11
N TYR A 12 -19.59 6.32 -8.81
CA TYR A 12 -19.53 7.36 -9.84
C TYR A 12 -18.23 7.30 -10.64
N LEU A 13 -17.10 7.21 -9.97
CA LEU A 13 -15.80 7.04 -10.64
C LEU A 13 -15.77 5.77 -11.51
N ARG A 14 -16.36 4.68 -11.03
CA ARG A 14 -16.48 3.43 -11.81
C ARG A 14 -17.32 3.65 -13.09
N ALA A 15 -18.42 4.37 -12.99
CA ALA A 15 -19.26 4.72 -14.14
C ALA A 15 -18.53 5.63 -15.14
N CYS A 16 -17.62 6.48 -14.66
CA CYS A 16 -16.74 7.31 -15.49
C CYS A 16 -15.54 6.53 -16.12
N GLY A 17 -15.45 5.21 -15.89
CA GLY A 17 -14.42 4.36 -16.48
C GLY A 17 -13.22 4.08 -15.56
N ALA A 18 -13.20 4.56 -14.33
CA ALA A 18 -12.18 4.16 -13.36
C ALA A 18 -12.38 2.69 -12.98
N ASP A 19 -11.33 1.89 -13.09
CA ASP A 19 -11.40 0.45 -12.96
C ASP A 19 -10.71 -0.07 -11.70
N TYR A 20 -9.74 0.70 -11.20
CA TYR A 20 -8.85 0.32 -10.13
C TYR A 20 -8.54 1.50 -9.21
N VAL A 21 -8.47 1.24 -7.90
CA VAL A 21 -8.15 2.28 -6.91
C VAL A 21 -6.98 1.86 -6.04
N THR A 22 -6.04 2.77 -5.83
CA THR A 22 -4.96 2.62 -4.86
C THR A 22 -5.08 3.69 -3.78
N VAL A 23 -5.16 3.27 -2.53
CA VAL A 23 -5.13 4.14 -1.35
C VAL A 23 -4.09 3.58 -0.38
N PHE A 24 -3.02 4.33 -0.14
CA PHE A 24 -2.00 3.91 0.82
C PHE A 24 -2.46 4.21 2.24
N GLN A 25 -2.40 3.21 3.11
CA GLN A 25 -2.73 3.37 4.54
C GLN A 25 -1.68 4.22 5.27
N GLU A 26 -0.48 4.28 4.78
CA GLU A 26 0.71 4.89 5.35
C GLU A 26 1.27 4.07 6.51
N THR A 27 0.55 3.93 7.62
CA THR A 27 0.84 3.01 8.71
C THR A 27 -0.44 2.41 9.28
N TYR A 28 -0.35 1.19 9.79
CA TYR A 28 -1.44 0.50 10.49
C TYR A 28 -1.40 0.72 12.00
N ASP A 29 -0.42 1.48 12.50
CA ASP A 29 -0.35 1.94 13.88
C ASP A 29 -1.20 3.21 14.03
N PRO A 30 -2.37 3.16 14.72
CA PRO A 30 -3.26 4.31 14.81
C PRO A 30 -2.66 5.44 15.65
N ASP A 31 -1.93 5.13 16.69
CA ASP A 31 -1.32 6.14 17.57
C ASP A 31 -0.24 6.92 16.80
N LYS A 32 0.60 6.17 16.06
CA LYS A 32 1.60 6.78 15.20
C LYS A 32 0.96 7.58 14.07
N TYR A 33 -0.12 7.05 13.49
CA TYR A 33 -0.85 7.72 12.41
C TYR A 33 -1.36 9.09 12.83
N GLU A 34 -1.98 9.21 14.00
CA GLU A 34 -2.51 10.46 14.52
C GLU A 34 -1.43 11.53 14.75
N THR A 35 -0.22 11.12 15.10
CA THR A 35 0.90 12.07 15.26
C THR A 35 1.43 12.63 13.94
N LEU A 36 1.17 11.95 12.82
CA LEU A 36 1.67 12.30 11.49
C LEU A 36 0.64 13.00 10.60
N HIS A 37 -0.64 12.68 10.78
CA HIS A 37 -1.73 13.15 9.91
C HIS A 37 -2.67 14.08 10.67
N LEU A 38 -2.22 15.30 10.90
CA LEU A 38 -2.89 16.27 11.78
C LEU A 38 -4.13 16.91 11.14
N MET A 39 -4.22 16.95 9.80
CA MET A 39 -5.34 17.58 9.08
C MET A 39 -5.47 17.04 7.65
N GLY A 40 -6.52 17.45 6.95
CA GLY A 40 -6.79 17.09 5.56
C GLY A 40 -7.44 15.71 5.42
N HIS A 41 -7.52 15.24 4.17
CA HIS A 41 -8.22 13.99 3.81
C HIS A 41 -7.57 12.72 4.39
N LYS A 42 -6.34 12.81 4.87
CA LYS A 42 -5.63 11.70 5.50
C LYS A 42 -5.88 11.58 6.99
N ARG A 43 -6.53 12.56 7.65
CA ARG A 43 -6.58 12.63 9.10
C ARG A 43 -7.29 11.46 9.77
N VAL A 44 -8.38 10.98 9.19
CA VAL A 44 -9.28 9.99 9.82
C VAL A 44 -8.80 8.58 9.50
N TRP A 45 -8.06 7.95 10.43
CA TRP A 45 -7.48 6.63 10.26
C TRP A 45 -8.50 5.54 9.90
N PRO A 46 -9.63 5.36 10.61
CA PRO A 46 -10.61 4.33 10.25
C PRO A 46 -11.20 4.53 8.86
N TYR A 47 -11.52 5.76 8.50
CA TYR A 47 -12.04 6.09 7.19
C TYR A 47 -11.08 5.74 6.05
N ARG A 48 -9.77 5.96 6.30
CA ARG A 48 -8.73 5.59 5.33
C ARG A 48 -8.52 4.09 5.27
N PHE A 49 -8.52 3.40 6.41
CA PHE A 49 -8.40 1.94 6.50
C PHE A 49 -9.49 1.22 5.70
N GLU A 50 -10.72 1.69 5.73
CA GLU A 50 -11.85 1.09 5.02
C GLU A 50 -11.98 1.51 3.54
N ALA A 51 -11.04 2.29 3.01
CA ALA A 51 -11.17 2.85 1.66
C ALA A 51 -11.23 1.79 0.56
N GLN A 52 -10.42 0.73 0.68
CA GLN A 52 -10.40 -0.36 -0.30
C GLN A 52 -11.73 -1.13 -0.29
N GLU A 53 -12.29 -1.37 0.88
CA GLU A 53 -13.60 -2.04 0.97
C GLU A 53 -14.71 -1.18 0.37
N ARG A 54 -14.74 0.12 0.66
CA ARG A 54 -15.70 1.03 0.03
C ARG A 54 -15.56 1.07 -1.48
N ALA A 55 -14.32 1.00 -1.99
CA ALA A 55 -14.07 0.92 -3.43
C ALA A 55 -14.65 -0.37 -4.05
N MET A 56 -14.52 -1.52 -3.36
CA MET A 56 -15.16 -2.78 -3.77
C MET A 56 -16.69 -2.66 -3.76
N MET A 57 -17.27 -2.07 -2.71
CA MET A 57 -18.70 -1.80 -2.64
C MET A 57 -19.18 -0.85 -3.76
N GLY A 58 -18.33 0.06 -4.21
CA GLY A 58 -18.55 0.94 -5.36
C GLY A 58 -18.37 0.25 -6.73
N GLY A 59 -18.01 -1.05 -6.75
CA GLY A 59 -17.90 -1.84 -7.99
C GLY A 59 -16.54 -1.73 -8.69
N MET A 60 -15.49 -1.27 -8.03
CA MET A 60 -14.14 -1.30 -8.60
C MET A 60 -13.70 -2.74 -8.86
N ARG A 61 -13.01 -2.99 -9.96
CA ARG A 61 -12.47 -4.30 -10.34
C ARG A 61 -11.34 -4.75 -9.43
N GLY A 62 -10.57 -3.81 -8.91
CA GLY A 62 -9.45 -4.13 -8.02
C GLY A 62 -9.00 -2.95 -7.17
N VAL A 63 -8.19 -3.27 -6.18
CA VAL A 63 -7.66 -2.29 -5.21
C VAL A 63 -6.21 -2.56 -4.86
N GLY A 64 -5.50 -1.47 -4.58
CA GLY A 64 -4.12 -1.48 -4.13
C GLY A 64 -3.97 -1.09 -2.67
N PHE A 65 -3.09 -1.80 -1.99
CA PHE A 65 -2.76 -1.64 -0.58
C PHE A 65 -1.30 -1.23 -0.42
N SER A 66 -1.02 -0.44 0.60
CA SER A 66 0.35 -0.11 0.95
C SER A 66 0.44 0.46 2.36
N ALA A 67 1.53 0.16 3.04
CA ALA A 67 2.09 0.97 4.11
C ALA A 67 3.40 1.61 3.63
N LEU A 68 3.72 2.78 4.12
CA LEU A 68 5.03 3.42 3.93
C LEU A 68 5.99 2.85 5.00
N LEU A 69 6.75 1.84 4.62
CA LEU A 69 7.61 1.10 5.53
C LEU A 69 8.68 1.99 6.15
N GLY A 70 8.69 2.06 7.47
CA GLY A 70 9.60 2.89 8.25
C GLY A 70 8.94 4.10 8.94
N LEU A 71 7.65 4.35 8.74
CA LEU A 71 6.89 5.31 9.55
C LEU A 71 6.66 4.80 10.97
N ALA A 72 6.35 3.53 11.12
CA ALA A 72 6.23 2.78 12.37
C ALA A 72 7.03 1.48 12.28
N ASP A 73 6.76 0.50 13.14
CA ASP A 73 7.39 -0.82 13.04
C ASP A 73 7.03 -1.48 11.71
N PHE A 74 8.00 -1.57 10.80
CA PHE A 74 7.79 -2.06 9.44
C PHE A 74 7.27 -3.51 9.39
N ARG A 75 7.60 -4.35 10.39
CA ARG A 75 7.15 -5.74 10.44
C ARG A 75 5.67 -5.80 10.78
N LYS A 76 5.23 -4.98 11.73
CA LYS A 76 3.81 -4.85 12.08
C LYS A 76 3.02 -4.29 10.91
N ASP A 77 3.49 -3.21 10.28
CA ASP A 77 2.86 -2.62 9.11
C ASP A 77 2.80 -3.59 7.93
N ALA A 78 3.87 -4.33 7.65
CA ALA A 78 3.87 -5.34 6.60
C ALA A 78 2.88 -6.47 6.90
N LEU A 79 2.87 -7.01 8.12
CA LEU A 79 1.92 -8.05 8.50
C LEU A 79 0.48 -7.56 8.40
N ALA A 80 0.18 -6.38 8.95
CA ALA A 80 -1.16 -5.79 8.92
C ALA A 80 -1.64 -5.52 7.48
N THR A 81 -0.76 -5.02 6.60
CA THR A 81 -1.06 -4.86 5.17
C THR A 81 -1.43 -6.22 4.54
N GLY A 82 -0.61 -7.24 4.80
CA GLY A 82 -0.88 -8.59 4.28
C GLY A 82 -2.19 -9.19 4.77
N LEU A 83 -2.51 -9.02 6.06
CA LEU A 83 -3.77 -9.47 6.65
C LEU A 83 -4.97 -8.70 6.09
N HIS A 84 -4.83 -7.39 5.86
CA HIS A 84 -5.88 -6.57 5.25
C HIS A 84 -6.22 -7.08 3.85
N VAL A 85 -5.21 -7.34 3.01
CA VAL A 85 -5.41 -7.96 1.69
C VAL A 85 -6.05 -9.34 1.82
N TYR A 86 -5.57 -10.19 2.73
CA TYR A 86 -6.06 -11.54 2.93
C TYR A 86 -7.55 -11.58 3.27
N TYR A 87 -7.97 -10.75 4.25
CA TYR A 87 -9.38 -10.72 4.66
C TYR A 87 -10.28 -10.12 3.58
N LEU A 88 -9.83 -9.06 2.91
CA LEU A 88 -10.63 -8.43 1.86
C LEU A 88 -10.75 -9.34 0.62
N GLN A 89 -9.70 -10.07 0.26
CA GLN A 89 -9.76 -11.07 -0.81
C GLN A 89 -10.76 -12.19 -0.52
N ARG A 90 -10.87 -12.62 0.72
CA ARG A 90 -11.86 -13.63 1.12
C ARG A 90 -13.28 -13.11 1.00
N LYS A 91 -13.49 -11.82 1.27
CA LYS A 91 -14.80 -11.17 1.16
C LYS A 91 -15.16 -10.85 -0.31
N TYR A 92 -14.18 -10.53 -1.13
CA TYR A 92 -14.32 -10.17 -2.54
C TYR A 92 -13.40 -11.04 -3.42
N PRO A 93 -13.69 -12.34 -3.57
CA PRO A 93 -12.77 -13.30 -4.20
C PRO A 93 -12.51 -13.04 -5.69
N HIS A 94 -13.38 -12.30 -6.35
CA HIS A 94 -13.26 -11.91 -7.77
C HIS A 94 -12.47 -10.62 -8.00
N ALA A 95 -12.13 -9.91 -6.92
CA ALA A 95 -11.43 -8.63 -7.03
C ALA A 95 -9.91 -8.83 -7.19
N GLU A 96 -9.30 -8.00 -8.03
CA GLU A 96 -7.85 -7.92 -8.12
C GLU A 96 -7.28 -7.21 -6.90
N MET A 97 -6.36 -7.85 -6.20
CA MET A 97 -5.64 -7.29 -5.07
C MET A 97 -4.18 -7.06 -5.43
N SER A 98 -3.63 -5.90 -5.07
CA SER A 98 -2.19 -5.68 -5.19
C SER A 98 -1.61 -4.94 -3.99
N LEU A 99 -0.32 -5.17 -3.76
CA LEU A 99 0.45 -4.53 -2.71
C LEU A 99 1.56 -3.67 -3.31
N SER A 100 1.77 -2.52 -2.74
CA SER A 100 2.97 -1.71 -2.96
C SER A 100 3.74 -1.59 -1.64
N CYS A 101 5.06 -1.58 -1.72
CA CYS A 101 5.94 -1.56 -0.55
C CYS A 101 6.95 -0.41 -0.66
N PRO A 102 6.49 0.85 -0.65
CA PRO A 102 7.41 1.97 -0.61
C PRO A 102 8.13 2.01 0.74
N ARG A 103 9.41 2.35 0.71
CA ARG A 103 10.20 2.62 1.91
C ARG A 103 10.24 4.12 2.18
N LEU A 104 10.22 4.49 3.45
CA LEU A 104 10.47 5.86 3.85
C LEU A 104 11.88 6.27 3.37
N ARG A 105 11.95 7.41 2.71
CA ARG A 105 13.21 8.03 2.27
C ARG A 105 13.55 9.18 3.20
N PRO A 106 14.84 9.58 3.31
CA PRO A 106 15.22 10.74 4.08
C PRO A 106 14.40 11.96 3.67
N ILE A 107 13.85 12.65 4.66
CA ILE A 107 13.09 13.89 4.47
C ILE A 107 14.00 15.05 4.84
N ILE A 108 14.16 15.98 3.93
CA ILE A 108 14.96 17.20 4.17
C ILE A 108 14.32 17.96 5.32
N ASN A 109 15.14 18.40 6.29
CA ASN A 109 14.73 19.14 7.49
C ASN A 109 13.84 18.36 8.47
N ASN A 110 13.87 17.03 8.48
CA ASN A 110 13.18 16.23 9.47
C ASN A 110 14.04 15.09 10.02
N ASP A 111 14.81 15.39 11.07
CA ASP A 111 15.69 14.41 11.73
C ASP A 111 14.93 13.43 12.66
N ARG A 112 13.64 13.66 12.90
CA ARG A 112 12.81 12.83 13.78
C ARG A 112 12.34 11.55 13.10
N ILE A 113 12.35 11.52 11.77
CA ILE A 113 11.99 10.34 10.98
C ILE A 113 13.29 9.65 10.58
N ASN A 114 13.55 8.46 11.15
CA ASN A 114 14.73 7.68 10.83
C ASN A 114 14.40 6.63 9.75
N PRO A 115 14.81 6.84 8.48
CA PRO A 115 14.53 5.90 7.40
C PRO A 115 15.43 4.65 7.41
N ARG A 116 16.30 4.50 8.42
CA ARG A 116 17.38 3.49 8.46
C ARG A 116 16.89 2.08 8.78
N ASP A 117 15.63 1.92 9.22
CA ASP A 117 15.14 0.63 9.69
C ASP A 117 14.75 -0.33 8.57
N VAL A 118 14.56 0.18 7.33
CA VAL A 118 14.14 -0.64 6.19
C VAL A 118 15.11 -0.47 5.02
N HIS A 119 16.09 -1.35 4.97
CA HIS A 119 17.02 -1.47 3.86
C HIS A 119 16.50 -2.42 2.76
N GLU A 120 17.21 -2.55 1.66
CA GLU A 120 16.82 -3.44 0.55
C GLU A 120 16.63 -4.90 1.01
N ARG A 121 17.44 -5.35 1.99
CA ARG A 121 17.31 -6.70 2.56
C ARG A 121 15.95 -6.90 3.23
N GLN A 122 15.50 -5.96 4.07
CA GLN A 122 14.20 -6.04 4.74
C GLN A 122 13.06 -5.94 3.72
N LEU A 123 13.19 -5.04 2.73
CA LEU A 123 12.22 -4.94 1.65
C LEU A 123 12.12 -6.25 0.87
N CYS A 124 13.23 -6.86 0.49
CA CYS A 124 13.26 -8.16 -0.17
C CYS A 124 12.53 -9.23 0.65
N GLN A 125 12.78 -9.30 1.97
CA GLN A 125 12.11 -10.23 2.87
C GLN A 125 10.58 -10.01 2.88
N VAL A 126 10.11 -8.77 2.96
CA VAL A 126 8.69 -8.43 2.94
C VAL A 126 8.05 -8.85 1.62
N LEU A 127 8.67 -8.52 0.49
CA LEU A 127 8.15 -8.86 -0.84
C LEU A 127 8.07 -10.39 -1.05
N CYS A 128 9.08 -11.13 -0.62
CA CYS A 128 9.08 -12.59 -0.66
C CYS A 128 8.02 -13.19 0.27
N ALA A 129 7.87 -12.65 1.48
CA ALA A 129 6.82 -13.07 2.41
C ALA A 129 5.42 -12.86 1.83
N TYR A 130 5.17 -11.71 1.18
CA TYR A 130 3.90 -11.46 0.50
C TYR A 130 3.68 -12.43 -0.66
N ARG A 131 4.68 -12.75 -1.45
CA ARG A 131 4.55 -13.72 -2.54
C ARG A 131 4.17 -15.11 -2.05
N ILE A 132 4.70 -15.52 -0.89
CA ILE A 132 4.37 -16.81 -0.26
C ILE A 132 2.96 -16.77 0.35
N PHE A 133 2.66 -15.71 1.10
CA PHE A 133 1.39 -15.58 1.84
C PHE A 133 0.19 -15.28 0.94
N LEU A 134 0.40 -14.49 -0.11
CA LEU A 134 -0.63 -13.98 -1.02
C LEU A 134 -0.24 -14.29 -2.49
N PRO A 135 -0.21 -15.57 -2.90
CA PRO A 135 0.31 -15.97 -4.21
C PRO A 135 -0.48 -15.38 -5.39
N PHE A 136 -1.75 -15.03 -5.17
CA PHE A 136 -2.65 -14.42 -6.15
C PHE A 136 -2.43 -12.90 -6.31
N ALA A 137 -1.82 -12.22 -5.33
CA ALA A 137 -1.74 -10.76 -5.33
C ALA A 137 -0.69 -10.23 -6.31
N GLY A 138 -1.00 -9.10 -6.94
CA GLY A 138 -0.01 -8.28 -7.61
C GLY A 138 0.94 -7.64 -6.58
N ILE A 139 2.24 -7.58 -6.88
CA ILE A 139 3.23 -6.92 -6.03
C ILE A 139 3.97 -5.88 -6.86
N THR A 140 3.86 -4.63 -6.45
CA THR A 140 4.50 -3.50 -7.13
C THR A 140 5.76 -3.06 -6.39
N VAL A 141 6.88 -3.05 -7.09
CA VAL A 141 8.12 -2.43 -6.58
C VAL A 141 8.22 -0.99 -7.06
N SER A 142 8.66 -0.10 -6.18
CA SER A 142 8.80 1.34 -6.49
C SER A 142 9.97 1.59 -7.44
N SER A 143 9.78 2.51 -8.40
CA SER A 143 10.85 3.02 -9.26
C SER A 143 11.92 3.79 -8.50
N ARG A 144 11.68 4.16 -7.23
CA ARG A 144 12.68 4.76 -6.34
C ARG A 144 13.75 3.77 -5.85
N GLU A 145 13.51 2.47 -6.00
CA GLU A 145 14.52 1.45 -5.69
C GLU A 145 15.61 1.43 -6.75
N SER A 146 16.81 0.93 -6.39
CA SER A 146 17.90 0.81 -7.34
C SER A 146 17.52 -0.08 -8.53
N ALA A 147 18.12 0.17 -9.69
CA ALA A 147 17.87 -0.65 -10.87
C ALA A 147 18.25 -2.11 -10.63
N GLU A 148 19.36 -2.33 -9.93
CA GLU A 148 19.83 -3.67 -9.55
C GLU A 148 18.79 -4.40 -8.71
N PHE A 149 18.28 -3.76 -7.64
CA PHE A 149 17.25 -4.34 -6.80
C PHE A 149 15.99 -4.67 -7.60
N ARG A 150 15.49 -3.71 -8.41
CA ARG A 150 14.29 -3.94 -9.23
C ARG A 150 14.46 -5.11 -10.19
N ASN A 151 15.59 -5.17 -10.90
CA ASN A 151 15.88 -6.25 -11.86
C ASN A 151 16.01 -7.62 -11.19
N GLY A 152 16.46 -7.66 -9.95
CA GLY A 152 16.48 -8.89 -9.14
C GLY A 152 15.11 -9.31 -8.68
N ILE A 153 14.36 -8.39 -8.04
CA ILE A 153 13.11 -8.73 -7.35
C ILE A 153 11.95 -9.06 -8.31
N VAL A 154 11.94 -8.54 -9.54
CA VAL A 154 10.93 -8.92 -10.55
C VAL A 154 11.05 -10.38 -11.00
N LYS A 155 12.21 -10.98 -10.83
CA LYS A 155 12.41 -12.40 -11.13
C LYS A 155 11.94 -13.33 -10.01
N ILE A 156 11.68 -12.79 -8.81
CA ILE A 156 11.42 -13.55 -7.59
C ILE A 156 9.99 -13.32 -7.09
N ALA A 157 9.60 -12.07 -6.88
CA ALA A 157 8.39 -11.74 -6.15
C ALA A 157 7.52 -10.66 -6.80
N ALA A 158 8.12 -9.60 -7.34
CA ALA A 158 7.37 -8.47 -7.89
C ALA A 158 6.75 -8.81 -9.26
N THR A 159 5.56 -8.30 -9.51
CA THR A 159 4.83 -8.46 -10.78
C THR A 159 4.65 -7.15 -11.54
N LYS A 160 4.89 -6.03 -10.88
CA LYS A 160 4.72 -4.69 -11.43
C LYS A 160 5.86 -3.79 -10.94
N VAL A 161 6.20 -2.80 -11.74
CA VAL A 161 7.10 -1.70 -11.37
C VAL A 161 6.32 -0.41 -11.52
N SER A 162 6.40 0.49 -10.53
CA SER A 162 5.78 1.82 -10.67
C SER A 162 6.57 2.65 -11.70
N ALA A 163 5.89 3.57 -12.37
CA ALA A 163 6.49 4.50 -13.33
C ALA A 163 6.20 5.94 -12.93
N GLY A 164 7.10 6.87 -13.29
CA GLY A 164 6.89 8.29 -13.10
C GLY A 164 6.94 8.79 -11.65
N VAL A 165 7.54 8.03 -10.75
CA VAL A 165 7.76 8.47 -9.38
C VAL A 165 9.17 9.04 -9.28
N SER A 166 9.27 10.34 -9.11
CA SER A 166 10.51 11.09 -8.88
C SER A 166 10.79 11.21 -7.37
#